data_fa036b7108ff26b52da8635029d35f99
#
_entry.id   fa036b7108ff26b52da8635029d35f99
#
_cell.length_a   1.000
_cell.length_b   1.000
_cell.length_c   1.000
_cell.angle_alpha   90.00
_cell.angle_beta   90.00
_cell.angle_gamma   90.00
#
_symmetry.space_group_name_H-M   'P 1'
#
loop_
_entity.id
_entity.type
_entity.pdbx_description
1 polymer ?
#
loop_
_entity_poly.entity_id
_entity_poly.type
_entity_poly.pdbx_seq_one_letter_code
_entity_poly.pdbx_strand_id
1 'polypeptide(L)'
;MAFKSEQNKNEEGLQEKLIQVNRVAKVVKGGRIFGFTALTAVGDGNGRVGFGRGKAREVPLAIQKAMEAARRNMISVKLDGGTLQYPVKARHGASNIYMQPASEGTGVIAGGAMRAILELAGVHNILAKCYGSTNPVNVVRATFKGLQFMRSPDEIAAKRGKKIEEIVS
;
A
#
# COMPACT_ATOMS: atom_id res chain seq x y z
N MET A 1 15.05 -1.31 -18.70
CA MET A 1 15.89 -0.74 -17.62
C MET A 1 15.13 -0.86 -16.32
N ALA A 2 15.57 -1.75 -15.43
CA ALA A 2 14.98 -1.92 -14.11
C ALA A 2 15.48 -0.78 -13.19
N PHE A 3 14.59 0.12 -12.79
CA PHE A 3 14.89 1.08 -11.74
C PHE A 3 15.05 0.33 -10.41
N LYS A 4 16.29 0.23 -9.93
CA LYS A 4 16.60 -0.17 -8.57
C LYS A 4 15.91 0.82 -7.64
N SER A 5 14.91 0.39 -6.88
CA SER A 5 14.27 1.21 -5.86
C SER A 5 15.27 1.38 -4.71
N GLU A 6 15.97 2.51 -4.68
CA GLU A 6 16.76 2.91 -3.52
C GLU A 6 15.80 3.16 -2.36
N GLN A 7 15.92 2.37 -1.32
CA GLN A 7 15.23 2.57 -0.06
C GLN A 7 15.95 3.69 0.70
N ASN A 8 15.48 4.93 0.55
CA ASN A 8 15.93 6.02 1.39
C ASN A 8 15.25 5.89 2.75
N LYS A 9 16.01 5.56 3.79
CA LYS A 9 15.58 5.72 5.19
C LYS A 9 15.77 7.18 5.56
N ASN A 10 14.68 7.88 5.83
CA ASN A 10 14.74 9.22 6.38
C ASN A 10 14.98 9.18 7.89
N GLU A 11 15.37 10.33 8.49
CA GLU A 11 15.71 10.51 9.91
C GLU A 11 14.65 10.00 10.90
N GLU A 12 13.42 9.79 10.48
CA GLU A 12 12.30 9.23 11.25
C GLU A 12 12.17 7.69 11.14
N GLY A 13 13.12 6.99 10.49
CA GLY A 13 13.05 5.53 10.28
C GLY A 13 11.99 5.10 9.24
N LEU A 14 11.34 6.03 8.56
CA LEU A 14 10.36 5.74 7.53
C LEU A 14 11.04 5.33 6.22
N GLN A 15 10.56 4.24 5.64
CA GLN A 15 10.97 3.78 4.32
C GLN A 15 10.01 4.31 3.26
N GLU A 16 10.54 4.69 2.12
CA GLU A 16 9.76 5.25 1.01
C GLU A 16 9.96 4.42 -0.25
N LYS A 17 8.87 4.17 -0.98
CA LYS A 17 8.91 3.49 -2.29
C LYS A 17 8.12 4.25 -3.33
N LEU A 18 8.77 4.51 -4.46
CA LEU A 18 8.11 5.02 -5.66
C LEU A 18 7.45 3.85 -6.41
N ILE A 19 6.12 3.91 -6.55
CA ILE A 19 5.34 2.87 -7.24
C ILE A 19 5.29 3.16 -8.74
N GLN A 20 4.97 4.40 -9.12
CA GLN A 20 4.83 4.78 -10.52
C GLN A 20 4.97 6.29 -10.71
N VAL A 21 5.56 6.68 -11.85
CA VAL A 21 5.53 8.05 -12.38
C VAL A 21 4.92 8.01 -13.77
N ASN A 22 3.94 8.88 -14.03
CA ASN A 22 3.30 9.03 -15.33
C ASN A 22 3.46 10.47 -15.83
N ARG A 23 3.82 10.62 -17.10
CA ARG A 23 3.74 11.90 -17.80
C ARG A 23 2.29 12.14 -18.22
N VAL A 24 1.75 13.28 -17.87
CA VAL A 24 0.37 13.69 -18.20
C VAL A 24 0.39 15.00 -18.95
N ALA A 25 -0.62 15.25 -19.76
CA ALA A 25 -0.76 16.48 -20.52
C ALA A 25 -2.12 17.14 -20.26
N LYS A 26 -2.12 18.48 -20.17
CA LYS A 26 -3.31 19.32 -20.23
C LYS A 26 -3.39 19.94 -21.61
N VAL A 27 -4.46 19.67 -22.34
CA VAL A 27 -4.68 20.27 -23.65
C VAL A 27 -5.20 21.69 -23.48
N VAL A 28 -4.57 22.64 -24.14
CA VAL A 28 -4.93 24.07 -24.17
C VAL A 28 -5.04 24.55 -25.62
N LYS A 29 -5.56 25.76 -25.85
CA LYS A 29 -5.75 26.33 -27.21
C LYS A 29 -4.46 26.36 -28.06
N GLY A 30 -3.28 26.53 -27.44
CA GLY A 30 -1.98 26.58 -28.13
C GLY A 30 -1.21 25.26 -28.15
N GLY A 31 -1.79 24.14 -27.72
CA GLY A 31 -1.10 22.84 -27.68
C GLY A 31 -1.30 22.06 -26.41
N ARG A 32 -0.22 21.40 -25.89
CA ARG A 32 -0.28 20.56 -24.71
C ARG A 32 0.74 21.03 -23.65
N ILE A 33 0.27 21.26 -22.44
CA ILE A 33 1.13 21.53 -21.29
C ILE A 33 1.37 20.19 -20.57
N PHE A 34 2.63 19.77 -20.51
CA PHE A 34 3.03 18.52 -19.86
C PHE A 34 3.26 18.70 -18.37
N GLY A 35 3.05 17.65 -17.64
CA GLY A 35 3.35 17.52 -16.23
C GLY A 35 3.55 16.05 -15.85
N PHE A 36 3.88 15.81 -14.59
CA PHE A 36 4.12 14.46 -14.08
C PHE A 36 3.22 14.18 -12.88
N THR A 37 2.80 12.93 -12.75
CA THR A 37 2.08 12.43 -11.59
C THR A 37 2.87 11.29 -11.00
N ALA A 38 3.24 11.40 -9.72
CA ALA A 38 3.89 10.33 -8.96
C ALA A 38 2.89 9.66 -8.01
N LEU A 39 3.03 8.35 -7.84
CA LEU A 39 2.37 7.53 -6.84
C LEU A 39 3.45 6.91 -5.95
N THR A 40 3.40 7.21 -4.66
CA THR A 40 4.40 6.76 -3.67
C THR A 40 3.71 6.10 -2.50
N ALA A 41 4.44 5.25 -1.81
CA ALA A 41 4.06 4.70 -0.52
C ALA A 41 5.17 4.94 0.50
N VAL A 42 4.79 5.09 1.76
CA VAL A 42 5.68 5.33 2.91
C VAL A 42 5.25 4.41 4.04
N GLY A 43 6.19 3.84 4.78
CA GLY A 43 5.89 2.98 5.93
C GLY A 43 7.08 2.84 6.87
N ASP A 44 6.81 2.37 8.07
CA ASP A 44 7.82 2.16 9.12
C ASP A 44 8.31 0.71 9.21
N GLY A 45 7.70 -0.20 8.43
CA GLY A 45 7.98 -1.63 8.52
C GLY A 45 7.39 -2.32 9.75
N ASN A 46 6.63 -1.62 10.58
CA ASN A 46 6.08 -2.09 11.86
C ASN A 46 4.55 -1.90 11.96
N GLY A 47 3.85 -2.09 10.86
CA GLY A 47 2.40 -2.00 10.81
C GLY A 47 1.85 -0.62 10.44
N ARG A 48 2.70 0.40 10.18
CA ARG A 48 2.21 1.69 9.71
C ARG A 48 2.58 1.92 8.26
N VAL A 49 1.61 2.23 7.43
CA VAL A 49 1.80 2.46 6.00
C VAL A 49 0.86 3.54 5.50
N GLY A 50 1.35 4.35 4.57
CA GLY A 50 0.57 5.36 3.88
C GLY A 50 0.86 5.38 2.39
N PHE A 51 -0.03 5.93 1.61
CA PHE A 51 0.24 6.20 0.20
C PHE A 51 -0.20 7.61 -0.17
N GLY A 52 0.46 8.17 -1.16
CA GLY A 52 0.17 9.51 -1.66
C GLY A 52 0.31 9.62 -3.16
N ARG A 53 -0.36 10.63 -3.71
CA ARG A 53 -0.25 11.01 -5.10
C ARG A 53 0.10 12.48 -5.20
N GLY A 54 1.16 12.79 -5.94
CA GLY A 54 1.61 14.15 -6.23
C GLY A 54 1.52 14.45 -7.72
N LYS A 55 1.34 15.73 -8.05
CA LYS A 55 1.37 16.24 -9.42
C LYS A 55 2.20 17.53 -9.46
N ALA A 56 3.14 17.61 -10.41
CA ALA A 56 3.96 18.79 -10.64
C ALA A 56 4.41 18.86 -12.10
N ARG A 57 5.07 19.96 -12.48
CA ARG A 57 5.69 20.11 -13.81
C ARG A 57 6.98 19.29 -13.93
N GLU A 58 7.67 19.04 -12.82
CA GLU A 58 8.90 18.28 -12.72
C GLU A 58 8.70 17.00 -11.92
N VAL A 59 9.48 15.95 -12.26
CA VAL A 59 9.39 14.65 -11.60
C VAL A 59 9.76 14.71 -10.11
N PRO A 60 10.89 15.33 -9.70
CA PRO A 60 11.27 15.39 -8.29
C PRO A 60 10.21 16.06 -7.42
N LEU A 61 9.65 17.19 -7.87
CA LEU A 61 8.59 17.90 -7.16
C LEU A 61 7.28 17.10 -7.08
N ALA A 62 6.96 16.28 -8.10
CA ALA A 62 5.81 15.40 -8.07
C ALA A 62 5.99 14.29 -7.03
N ILE A 63 7.20 13.71 -6.94
CA ILE A 63 7.56 12.68 -5.97
C ILE A 63 7.52 13.25 -4.55
N GLN A 64 8.15 14.40 -4.29
CA GLN A 64 8.14 15.05 -2.99
C GLN A 64 6.69 15.29 -2.49
N LYS A 65 5.84 15.89 -3.31
CA LYS A 65 4.41 16.10 -2.98
C LYS A 65 3.66 14.80 -2.70
N ALA A 66 3.98 13.73 -3.45
CA ALA A 66 3.38 12.42 -3.22
C ALA A 66 3.82 11.83 -1.88
N MET A 67 5.10 11.94 -1.52
CA MET A 67 5.63 11.48 -0.23
C MET A 67 5.03 12.24 0.95
N GLU A 68 4.93 13.56 0.88
CA GLU A 68 4.27 14.38 1.90
C GLU A 68 2.80 13.98 2.09
N ALA A 69 2.08 13.72 0.98
CA ALA A 69 0.71 13.23 1.04
C ALA A 69 0.61 11.83 1.65
N ALA A 70 1.58 10.94 1.35
CA ALA A 70 1.65 9.59 1.92
C ALA A 70 1.88 9.62 3.44
N ARG A 71 2.80 10.45 3.93
CA ARG A 71 3.08 10.63 5.36
C ARG A 71 1.85 11.11 6.14
N ARG A 72 1.07 12.04 5.57
CA ARG A 72 -0.16 12.54 6.19
C ARG A 72 -1.28 11.51 6.27
N ASN A 73 -1.29 10.55 5.36
CA ASN A 73 -2.35 9.54 5.21
C ASN A 73 -1.92 8.15 5.71
N MET A 74 -1.04 8.06 6.70
CA MET A 74 -0.63 6.78 7.27
C MET A 74 -1.74 6.17 8.11
N ILE A 75 -1.92 4.86 7.95
CA ILE A 75 -2.80 4.03 8.79
C ILE A 75 -1.98 3.01 9.57
N SER A 76 -2.53 2.55 10.69
CA SER A 76 -2.00 1.41 11.44
C SER A 76 -2.71 0.15 11.02
N VAL A 77 -1.93 -0.88 10.72
CA VAL A 77 -2.39 -2.22 10.29
C VAL A 77 -2.06 -3.21 11.40
N LYS A 78 -3.01 -4.06 11.74
CA LYS A 78 -2.82 -5.11 12.76
C LYS A 78 -2.26 -6.36 12.09
N LEU A 79 -0.95 -6.56 12.19
CA LEU A 79 -0.26 -7.75 11.67
C LEU A 79 -0.17 -8.85 12.74
N ASP A 80 0.02 -10.09 12.30
CA ASP A 80 0.28 -11.25 13.11
C ASP A 80 1.65 -11.84 12.73
N GLY A 81 2.68 -11.60 13.55
CA GLY A 81 4.02 -12.14 13.33
C GLY A 81 4.64 -11.87 11.94
N GLY A 82 4.28 -10.76 11.27
CA GLY A 82 4.76 -10.43 9.91
C GLY A 82 3.89 -10.98 8.77
N THR A 83 2.70 -11.48 9.08
CA THR A 83 1.66 -11.87 8.11
C THR A 83 0.31 -11.22 8.44
N LEU A 84 -0.72 -11.53 7.67
CA LEU A 84 -2.08 -11.05 7.92
C LEU A 84 -2.79 -11.94 8.95
N GLN A 85 -3.76 -11.36 9.68
CA GLN A 85 -4.61 -12.09 10.64
C GLN A 85 -5.51 -13.13 9.96
N TYR A 86 -6.05 -12.81 8.79
CA TYR A 86 -6.97 -13.65 8.02
C TYR A 86 -6.99 -13.23 6.54
N PRO A 87 -7.55 -14.10 5.65
CA PRO A 87 -7.70 -13.75 4.25
C PRO A 87 -8.63 -12.56 4.04
N VAL A 88 -8.21 -11.60 3.21
CA VAL A 88 -8.96 -10.36 2.94
C VAL A 88 -9.24 -10.21 1.45
N LYS A 89 -10.49 -9.87 1.14
CA LYS A 89 -10.92 -9.43 -0.19
C LYS A 89 -11.31 -7.97 -0.13
N ALA A 90 -10.80 -7.15 -1.04
CA ALA A 90 -11.19 -5.75 -1.13
C ALA A 90 -11.28 -5.28 -2.59
N ARG A 91 -12.07 -4.23 -2.81
CA ARG A 91 -12.30 -3.67 -4.14
C ARG A 91 -12.18 -2.17 -4.13
N HIS A 92 -11.57 -1.63 -5.19
CA HIS A 92 -11.62 -0.20 -5.52
C HIS A 92 -11.72 -0.02 -7.04
N GLY A 93 -12.80 0.62 -7.49
CA GLY A 93 -13.11 0.72 -8.92
C GLY A 93 -13.26 -0.67 -9.56
N ALA A 94 -12.53 -0.92 -10.64
CA ALA A 94 -12.48 -2.20 -11.35
C ALA A 94 -11.34 -3.14 -10.88
N SER A 95 -10.58 -2.75 -9.86
CA SER A 95 -9.53 -3.59 -9.26
C SER A 95 -10.08 -4.35 -8.06
N ASN A 96 -10.00 -5.67 -8.09
CA ASN A 96 -10.33 -6.55 -6.98
C ASN A 96 -9.04 -7.18 -6.48
N ILE A 97 -8.81 -7.16 -5.18
CA ILE A 97 -7.65 -7.81 -4.57
C ILE A 97 -8.07 -8.95 -3.67
N TYR A 98 -7.24 -9.95 -3.62
CA TYR A 98 -7.29 -11.03 -2.65
C TYR A 98 -5.91 -11.13 -1.98
N MET A 99 -5.89 -11.15 -0.66
CA MET A 99 -4.69 -11.29 0.16
C MET A 99 -4.92 -12.40 1.17
N GLN A 100 -3.97 -13.30 1.31
CA GLN A 100 -4.04 -14.45 2.21
C GLN A 100 -2.76 -14.53 3.03
N PRO A 101 -2.85 -14.78 4.36
CA PRO A 101 -1.68 -15.06 5.18
C PRO A 101 -0.93 -16.28 4.65
N ALA A 102 0.37 -16.31 4.87
CA ALA A 102 1.23 -17.41 4.46
C ALA A 102 2.21 -17.77 5.58
N SER A 103 2.71 -19.01 5.57
CA SER A 103 3.70 -19.50 6.51
C SER A 103 5.06 -18.79 6.36
N GLU A 104 5.86 -18.83 7.40
CA GLU A 104 7.22 -18.30 7.39
C GLU A 104 8.03 -18.90 6.23
N GLY A 105 8.87 -18.06 5.61
CA GLY A 105 9.68 -18.44 4.47
C GLY A 105 9.01 -18.32 3.11
N THR A 106 7.68 -18.08 3.03
CA THR A 106 6.98 -17.87 1.75
C THR A 106 7.41 -16.57 1.07
N GLY A 107 7.70 -15.52 1.84
CA GLY A 107 7.99 -14.20 1.32
C GLY A 107 6.77 -13.45 0.82
N VAL A 108 6.98 -12.29 0.20
CA VAL A 108 5.90 -11.45 -0.33
C VAL A 108 5.62 -11.81 -1.79
N ILE A 109 4.59 -12.63 -2.01
CA ILE A 109 4.12 -13.00 -3.35
C ILE A 109 2.95 -12.11 -3.73
N ALA A 110 3.25 -10.98 -4.39
CA ALA A 110 2.27 -9.95 -4.75
C ALA A 110 2.67 -9.20 -6.03
N GLY A 111 1.70 -8.62 -6.71
CA GLY A 111 1.95 -7.69 -7.81
C GLY A 111 2.68 -6.43 -7.35
N GLY A 112 3.50 -5.80 -8.21
CA GLY A 112 4.42 -4.72 -7.83
C GLY A 112 3.82 -3.59 -7.00
N ALA A 113 2.63 -3.11 -7.35
CA ALA A 113 1.95 -2.05 -6.60
C ALA A 113 1.47 -2.51 -5.20
N MET A 114 1.00 -3.76 -5.08
CA MET A 114 0.63 -4.36 -3.80
C MET A 114 1.86 -4.64 -2.95
N ARG A 115 2.91 -5.23 -3.56
CA ARG A 115 4.17 -5.56 -2.90
C ARG A 115 4.78 -4.36 -2.21
N ALA A 116 4.82 -3.21 -2.90
CA ALA A 116 5.38 -1.99 -2.33
C ALA A 116 4.69 -1.58 -1.02
N ILE A 117 3.36 -1.68 -0.93
CA ILE A 117 2.60 -1.36 0.28
C ILE A 117 2.82 -2.40 1.37
N LEU A 118 2.76 -3.69 1.02
CA LEU A 118 2.87 -4.80 1.97
C LEU A 118 4.25 -4.84 2.64
N GLU A 119 5.33 -4.68 1.87
CA GLU A 119 6.69 -4.61 2.40
C GLU A 119 6.88 -3.40 3.33
N LEU A 120 6.35 -2.23 2.95
CA LEU A 120 6.42 -1.02 3.79
C LEU A 120 5.56 -1.12 5.06
N ALA A 121 4.49 -1.92 5.03
CA ALA A 121 3.69 -2.23 6.21
C ALA A 121 4.37 -3.22 7.17
N GLY A 122 5.47 -3.87 6.76
CA GLY A 122 6.16 -4.89 7.55
C GLY A 122 5.62 -6.31 7.36
N VAL A 123 4.89 -6.55 6.26
CA VAL A 123 4.45 -7.90 5.90
C VAL A 123 5.59 -8.64 5.23
N HIS A 124 5.97 -9.80 5.77
CA HIS A 124 7.06 -10.63 5.27
C HIS A 124 6.57 -11.86 4.53
N ASN A 125 5.39 -12.41 4.91
CA ASN A 125 4.85 -13.64 4.34
C ASN A 125 3.40 -13.46 3.95
N ILE A 126 3.12 -13.48 2.62
CA ILE A 126 1.78 -13.24 2.09
C ILE A 126 1.64 -13.78 0.66
N LEU A 127 0.46 -14.30 0.35
CA LEU A 127 -0.01 -14.57 -1.00
C LEU A 127 -1.06 -13.54 -1.40
N ALA A 128 -0.80 -12.77 -2.46
CA ALA A 128 -1.71 -11.72 -2.89
C ALA A 128 -1.88 -11.69 -4.42
N LYS A 129 -3.10 -11.51 -4.87
CA LYS A 129 -3.46 -11.44 -6.28
C LYS A 129 -4.42 -10.29 -6.56
N CYS A 130 -4.16 -9.56 -7.64
CA CYS A 130 -5.09 -8.58 -8.19
C CYS A 130 -5.85 -9.20 -9.37
N TYR A 131 -7.17 -9.05 -9.36
CA TYR A 131 -8.09 -9.46 -10.43
C TYR A 131 -8.74 -8.23 -11.05
N GLY A 132 -9.09 -8.31 -12.33
CA GLY A 132 -9.68 -7.20 -13.07
C GLY A 132 -8.62 -6.17 -13.47
N SER A 133 -8.88 -4.90 -13.23
CA SER A 133 -7.96 -3.83 -13.62
C SER A 133 -6.68 -3.82 -12.77
N THR A 134 -5.55 -3.75 -13.46
CA THR A 134 -4.21 -3.64 -12.83
C THR A 134 -3.74 -2.20 -12.71
N ASN A 135 -4.62 -1.20 -12.87
CA ASN A 135 -4.25 0.20 -12.69
C ASN A 135 -3.65 0.43 -11.29
N PRO A 136 -2.36 0.85 -11.20
CA PRO A 136 -1.65 0.92 -9.91
C PRO A 136 -2.34 1.77 -8.86
N VAL A 137 -2.97 2.88 -9.24
CA VAL A 137 -3.70 3.74 -8.31
C VAL A 137 -4.88 3.01 -7.68
N ASN A 138 -5.63 2.24 -8.47
CA ASN A 138 -6.79 1.48 -7.98
C ASN A 138 -6.33 0.28 -7.13
N VAL A 139 -5.27 -0.42 -7.56
CA VAL A 139 -4.68 -1.55 -6.83
C VAL A 139 -4.20 -1.09 -5.46
N VAL A 140 -3.43 0.01 -5.39
CA VAL A 140 -2.95 0.60 -4.13
C VAL A 140 -4.11 0.95 -3.20
N ARG A 141 -5.14 1.62 -3.71
CA ARG A 141 -6.34 1.97 -2.91
C ARG A 141 -7.11 0.74 -2.44
N ALA A 142 -7.23 -0.29 -3.27
CA ALA A 142 -7.89 -1.55 -2.88
C ALA A 142 -7.09 -2.26 -1.78
N THR A 143 -5.75 -2.36 -1.92
CA THR A 143 -4.86 -2.95 -0.92
C THR A 143 -4.95 -2.19 0.41
N PHE A 144 -4.86 -0.88 0.36
CA PHE A 144 -4.95 -0.02 1.53
C PHE A 144 -6.31 -0.19 2.25
N LYS A 145 -7.40 -0.22 1.49
CA LYS A 145 -8.74 -0.48 2.01
C LYS A 145 -8.85 -1.86 2.68
N GLY A 146 -8.25 -2.90 2.07
CA GLY A 146 -8.21 -4.25 2.65
C GLY A 146 -7.48 -4.29 3.98
N LEU A 147 -6.31 -3.63 4.07
CA LEU A 147 -5.54 -3.53 5.30
C LEU A 147 -6.25 -2.72 6.39
N GLN A 148 -6.94 -1.65 6.01
CA GLN A 148 -7.68 -0.80 6.95
C GLN A 148 -8.89 -1.50 7.59
N PHE A 149 -9.52 -2.43 6.87
CA PHE A 149 -10.67 -3.19 7.39
C PHE A 149 -10.27 -4.37 8.26
N MET A 150 -9.00 -4.76 8.26
CA MET A 150 -8.52 -5.86 9.07
C MET A 150 -8.60 -5.53 10.56
N ARG A 151 -9.12 -6.47 11.35
CA ARG A 151 -9.31 -6.35 12.79
C ARG A 151 -8.46 -7.40 13.50
N SER A 152 -7.96 -7.04 14.70
CA SER A 152 -7.31 -8.02 15.57
C SER A 152 -8.34 -8.91 16.28
N PRO A 153 -7.97 -10.13 16.71
CA PRO A 153 -8.83 -10.98 17.52
C PRO A 153 -9.34 -10.28 18.77
N ASP A 154 -8.51 -9.43 19.41
CA ASP A 154 -8.88 -8.65 20.60
C ASP A 154 -10.04 -7.68 20.34
N GLU A 155 -9.99 -6.96 19.21
CA GLU A 155 -11.06 -6.04 18.81
C GLU A 155 -12.37 -6.79 18.53
N ILE A 156 -12.27 -7.99 17.95
CA ILE A 156 -13.43 -8.83 17.64
C ILE A 156 -14.01 -9.40 18.93
N ALA A 157 -13.16 -9.87 19.86
CA ALA A 157 -13.52 -10.37 21.16
C ALA A 157 -14.27 -9.32 21.98
N ALA A 158 -13.71 -8.13 22.09
CA ALA A 158 -14.33 -7.01 22.77
C ALA A 158 -15.70 -6.64 22.16
N LYS A 159 -15.82 -6.64 20.81
CA LYS A 159 -17.07 -6.35 20.12
C LYS A 159 -18.16 -7.41 20.35
N ARG A 160 -17.76 -8.69 20.49
CA ARG A 160 -18.67 -9.81 20.68
C ARG A 160 -18.93 -10.15 22.16
N GLY A 161 -18.19 -9.53 23.10
CA GLY A 161 -18.25 -9.85 24.52
C GLY A 161 -17.79 -11.27 24.85
N LYS A 162 -16.86 -11.83 24.03
CA LYS A 162 -16.33 -13.19 24.16
C LYS A 162 -14.85 -13.17 24.50
N LYS A 163 -14.33 -14.29 25.04
CA LYS A 163 -12.89 -14.46 25.24
C LYS A 163 -12.20 -14.70 23.90
N ILE A 164 -10.91 -14.32 23.82
CA ILE A 164 -10.10 -14.48 22.60
C ILE A 164 -10.00 -15.96 22.19
N GLU A 165 -9.84 -16.85 23.17
CA GLU A 165 -9.75 -18.31 22.98
C GLU A 165 -10.98 -18.89 22.23
N GLU A 166 -12.16 -18.33 22.45
CA GLU A 166 -13.41 -18.73 21.78
C GLU A 166 -13.54 -18.23 20.33
N ILE A 167 -12.64 -17.35 19.90
CA ILE A 167 -12.68 -16.74 18.56
C ILE A 167 -11.60 -17.32 17.67
N VAL A 168 -10.47 -17.71 18.25
CA VAL A 168 -9.30 -18.24 17.52
C VAL A 168 -9.34 -19.76 17.42
N SER A 169 -10.18 -20.43 18.21
CA SER A 169 -10.38 -21.89 18.17
C SER A 169 -11.03 -22.37 16.87
#